data_e47151603905d06bdb1b7a5d36b2ecb6
#
_entry.id   e47151603905d06bdb1b7a5d36b2ecb6
#
_cell.length_a   1.000
_cell.length_b   1.000
_cell.length_c   1.000
_cell.angle_alpha   90.00
_cell.angle_beta   90.00
_cell.angle_gamma   90.00
#
_symmetry.space_group_name_H-M   'P 1'
#
loop_
_entity.id
_entity.type
_entity.pdbx_description
1 polymer ?
#
loop_
_entity_poly.entity_id
_entity_poly.type
_entity_poly.pdbx_seq_one_letter_code
_entity_poly.pdbx_strand_id
1 'polypeptide(L)'
;DLWPRRHGTQREEADAWGRERLSATLRRHGVSLALTTRFDIGPYGLDEEIGFVASHGGRLIVTGAKGQAGLTGEPLKEGVRRFVEAMRPTLERARAAGVEIAIENHGSMLINTPDSIRWLREFGRGLPIGIALAPYHLPQDPALIAGLIRDLGDRLLLFYAWEYGRGCMKPMPLAEELMQLPGRGPLDWAAPLRALQDIRFAGWTEIFMHPTPRGRPILETAPLVTAELNRARGHLESILQGFAR
;
A
#
# COMPACT_ATOMS: atom_id res chain seq x y z
N ASP A 1 2.37 -9.13 -3.56
CA ASP A 1 2.26 -7.95 -4.44
C ASP A 1 3.14 -8.11 -5.67
N LEU A 2 2.68 -7.59 -6.83
CA LEU A 2 3.46 -7.49 -8.05
C LEU A 2 3.56 -6.01 -8.47
N TRP A 3 4.78 -5.55 -8.69
CA TRP A 3 5.11 -4.20 -9.11
C TRP A 3 5.68 -4.19 -10.52
N PRO A 4 5.62 -3.06 -11.26
CA PRO A 4 6.31 -2.88 -12.53
C PRO A 4 7.84 -3.01 -12.39
N ARG A 5 8.52 -3.50 -13.43
CA ARG A 5 9.98 -3.72 -13.47
C ARG A 5 10.79 -2.47 -13.10
N ARG A 6 10.38 -1.30 -13.52
CA ARG A 6 11.06 -0.04 -13.16
C ARG A 6 11.12 0.21 -11.65
N HIS A 7 10.31 -0.51 -10.87
CA HIS A 7 10.29 -0.48 -9.42
C HIS A 7 10.99 -1.70 -8.79
N GLY A 8 11.68 -2.49 -9.64
CA GLY A 8 12.51 -3.61 -9.19
C GLY A 8 11.78 -4.94 -9.05
N THR A 9 10.62 -5.11 -9.71
CA THR A 9 9.84 -6.34 -9.52
C THR A 9 9.33 -6.98 -10.81
N GLN A 10 8.35 -7.87 -10.75
CA GLN A 10 8.15 -8.98 -11.64
C GLN A 10 6.83 -8.92 -12.42
N ARG A 11 6.17 -7.76 -12.51
CA ARG A 11 4.86 -7.68 -13.20
C ARG A 11 4.98 -8.07 -14.68
N GLU A 12 6.00 -7.56 -15.37
CA GLU A 12 6.26 -7.88 -16.78
C GLU A 12 6.74 -9.31 -16.96
N GLU A 13 7.44 -9.89 -15.98
CA GLU A 13 7.81 -11.30 -16.02
C GLU A 13 6.59 -12.21 -15.84
N ALA A 14 5.64 -11.81 -15.01
CA ALA A 14 4.37 -12.51 -14.86
C ALA A 14 3.59 -12.54 -16.19
N ASP A 15 3.60 -11.43 -16.96
CA ASP A 15 3.03 -11.39 -18.30
C ASP A 15 3.77 -12.32 -19.26
N ALA A 16 5.10 -12.28 -19.26
CA ALA A 16 5.93 -13.13 -20.10
C ALA A 16 5.78 -14.62 -19.78
N TRP A 17 5.51 -14.98 -18.54
CA TRP A 17 5.24 -16.37 -18.15
C TRP A 17 3.86 -16.85 -18.60
N GLY A 18 2.92 -15.93 -18.73
CA GLY A 18 1.53 -16.24 -18.98
C GLY A 18 0.79 -16.81 -17.75
N ARG A 19 -0.53 -16.79 -17.84
CA ARG A 19 -1.44 -17.13 -16.74
C ARG A 19 -1.20 -18.52 -16.15
N GLU A 20 -1.05 -19.53 -17.00
CA GLU A 20 -0.94 -20.92 -16.55
C GLU A 20 0.34 -21.15 -15.73
N ARG A 21 1.49 -20.67 -16.24
CA ARG A 21 2.78 -20.83 -15.58
C ARG A 21 2.81 -20.03 -14.26
N LEU A 22 2.31 -18.80 -14.24
CA LEU A 22 2.22 -18.01 -13.03
C LEU A 22 1.37 -18.71 -11.98
N SER A 23 0.15 -19.13 -12.33
CA SER A 23 -0.76 -19.82 -11.42
C SER A 23 -0.18 -21.14 -10.89
N ALA A 24 0.50 -21.91 -11.74
CA ALA A 24 1.15 -23.14 -11.34
C ALA A 24 2.33 -22.88 -10.35
N THR A 25 3.09 -21.83 -10.61
CA THR A 25 4.20 -21.43 -9.73
C THR A 25 3.69 -20.98 -8.38
N LEU A 26 2.68 -20.13 -8.32
CA LEU A 26 2.08 -19.67 -7.06
C LEU A 26 1.55 -20.86 -6.24
N ARG A 27 0.79 -21.78 -6.86
CA ARG A 27 0.29 -22.99 -6.18
C ARG A 27 1.41 -23.87 -5.65
N ARG A 28 2.46 -24.11 -6.47
CA ARG A 28 3.62 -24.94 -6.07
C ARG A 28 4.31 -24.42 -4.82
N HIS A 29 4.33 -23.10 -4.62
CA HIS A 29 4.97 -22.46 -3.47
C HIS A 29 4.00 -22.10 -2.34
N GLY A 30 2.72 -22.47 -2.45
CA GLY A 30 1.72 -22.13 -1.44
C GLY A 30 1.49 -20.62 -1.29
N VAL A 31 1.69 -19.86 -2.37
CA VAL A 31 1.56 -18.39 -2.42
C VAL A 31 0.35 -18.04 -3.28
N SER A 32 -0.38 -17.00 -2.91
CA SER A 32 -1.47 -16.42 -3.69
C SER A 32 -1.16 -14.99 -4.11
N LEU A 33 -1.71 -14.57 -5.23
CA LEU A 33 -1.71 -13.16 -5.63
C LEU A 33 -2.73 -12.42 -4.77
N ALA A 34 -2.27 -11.55 -3.88
CA ALA A 34 -3.15 -10.69 -3.09
C ALA A 34 -3.54 -9.43 -3.88
N LEU A 35 -2.55 -8.74 -4.41
CA LEU A 35 -2.70 -7.45 -5.07
C LEU A 35 -1.60 -7.19 -6.11
N THR A 36 -1.81 -6.15 -6.90
CA THR A 36 -0.77 -5.54 -7.76
C THR A 36 -0.67 -4.06 -7.47
N THR A 37 0.53 -3.48 -7.62
CA THR A 37 0.78 -2.04 -7.45
C THR A 37 1.16 -1.42 -8.79
N ARG A 38 0.33 -0.49 -9.25
CA ARG A 38 0.39 0.07 -10.62
C ARG A 38 0.38 1.59 -10.63
N PHE A 39 1.47 2.20 -10.17
CA PHE A 39 1.68 3.66 -10.28
C PHE A 39 2.01 4.09 -11.71
N ASP A 40 2.55 3.20 -12.52
CA ASP A 40 3.01 3.44 -13.89
C ASP A 40 1.88 3.77 -14.85
N ILE A 41 0.76 3.06 -14.77
CA ILE A 41 -0.41 3.26 -15.63
C ILE A 41 -1.44 4.20 -14.97
N GLY A 42 -1.24 4.51 -13.69
CA GLY A 42 -2.05 5.47 -12.93
C GLY A 42 -3.50 5.04 -12.74
N PRO A 43 -4.32 5.86 -12.07
CA PRO A 43 -5.63 5.40 -11.61
C PRO A 43 -6.67 5.21 -12.73
N TYR A 44 -6.46 5.79 -13.90
CA TYR A 44 -7.44 5.74 -15.00
C TYR A 44 -7.14 4.69 -16.07
N GLY A 45 -5.95 4.09 -16.06
CA GLY A 45 -5.51 3.10 -17.06
C GLY A 45 -5.52 1.66 -16.56
N LEU A 46 -6.42 1.30 -15.63
CA LEU A 46 -6.37 0.01 -14.91
C LEU A 46 -7.17 -1.12 -15.56
N ASP A 47 -7.75 -0.94 -16.73
CA ASP A 47 -8.71 -1.91 -17.31
C ASP A 47 -8.12 -3.31 -17.50
N GLU A 48 -6.94 -3.40 -18.09
CA GLU A 48 -6.24 -4.67 -18.29
C GLU A 48 -5.78 -5.26 -16.94
N GLU A 49 -5.35 -4.42 -16.02
CA GLU A 49 -4.90 -4.84 -14.70
C GLU A 49 -6.04 -5.40 -13.85
N ILE A 50 -7.24 -4.81 -13.94
CA ILE A 50 -8.44 -5.35 -13.29
C ILE A 50 -8.70 -6.79 -13.76
N GLY A 51 -8.63 -7.04 -15.07
CA GLY A 51 -8.77 -8.38 -15.65
C GLY A 51 -7.67 -9.33 -15.19
N PHE A 52 -6.42 -8.87 -15.15
CA PHE A 52 -5.28 -9.64 -14.68
C PHE A 52 -5.46 -10.08 -13.23
N VAL A 53 -5.71 -9.13 -12.32
CA VAL A 53 -5.87 -9.40 -10.87
C VAL A 53 -7.01 -10.38 -10.63
N ALA A 54 -8.19 -10.11 -11.19
CA ALA A 54 -9.35 -10.98 -11.05
C ALA A 54 -9.09 -12.41 -11.57
N SER A 55 -8.39 -12.54 -12.71
CA SER A 55 -8.11 -13.86 -13.31
C SER A 55 -7.14 -14.72 -12.50
N HIS A 56 -6.36 -14.12 -11.59
CA HIS A 56 -5.42 -14.82 -10.71
C HIS A 56 -5.93 -14.95 -9.26
N GLY A 57 -7.20 -14.61 -9.01
CA GLY A 57 -7.82 -14.69 -7.68
C GLY A 57 -7.45 -13.55 -6.72
N GLY A 58 -6.72 -12.54 -7.21
CA GLY A 58 -6.48 -11.29 -6.50
C GLY A 58 -7.74 -10.42 -6.44
N ARG A 59 -7.75 -9.45 -5.51
CA ARG A 59 -8.93 -8.58 -5.33
C ARG A 59 -8.58 -7.12 -5.12
N LEU A 60 -7.31 -6.75 -5.20
CA LEU A 60 -6.87 -5.41 -4.90
C LEU A 60 -5.85 -4.90 -5.91
N ILE A 61 -6.02 -3.66 -6.34
CA ILE A 61 -5.01 -2.92 -7.11
C ILE A 61 -4.67 -1.67 -6.29
N VAL A 62 -3.37 -1.45 -6.08
CA VAL A 62 -2.87 -0.22 -5.47
C VAL A 62 -2.38 0.72 -6.56
N THR A 63 -2.71 2.00 -6.44
CA THR A 63 -2.22 3.06 -7.33
C THR A 63 -2.16 4.40 -6.61
N GLY A 64 -1.55 5.40 -7.23
CA GLY A 64 -1.51 6.76 -6.71
C GLY A 64 -2.68 7.62 -7.20
N ALA A 65 -3.01 8.66 -6.46
CA ALA A 65 -3.98 9.66 -6.88
C ALA A 65 -3.42 10.61 -7.95
N LYS A 66 -4.24 10.98 -8.93
CA LYS A 66 -3.95 12.11 -9.84
C LYS A 66 -4.50 13.40 -9.26
N GLY A 67 -3.76 14.49 -9.41
CA GLY A 67 -4.16 15.82 -8.98
C GLY A 67 -2.98 16.64 -8.47
N GLN A 68 -3.24 17.88 -8.11
CA GLN A 68 -2.21 18.79 -7.61
C GLN A 68 -1.91 18.46 -6.15
N ALA A 69 -0.63 18.24 -5.84
CA ALA A 69 -0.15 18.15 -4.47
C ALA A 69 -0.10 19.54 -3.79
N GLY A 70 -0.07 19.54 -2.45
CA GLY A 70 0.10 20.77 -1.67
C GLY A 70 -1.15 21.65 -1.56
N LEU A 71 -2.29 21.22 -2.07
CA LEU A 71 -3.57 21.88 -1.80
C LEU A 71 -3.97 21.70 -0.33
N THR A 72 -4.73 22.67 0.21
CA THR A 72 -5.28 22.63 1.57
C THR A 72 -6.72 23.14 1.58
N GLY A 73 -7.49 22.86 2.63
CA GLY A 73 -8.87 23.37 2.81
C GLY A 73 -9.81 22.98 1.67
N GLU A 74 -10.73 23.89 1.32
CA GLU A 74 -11.73 23.65 0.26
C GLU A 74 -11.14 23.31 -1.11
N PRO A 75 -10.05 23.92 -1.61
CA PRO A 75 -9.39 23.49 -2.85
C PRO A 75 -8.94 22.03 -2.84
N LEU A 76 -8.41 21.53 -1.72
CA LEU A 76 -8.03 20.12 -1.57
C LEU A 76 -9.27 19.24 -1.58
N LYS A 77 -10.28 19.57 -0.80
CA LYS A 77 -11.56 18.82 -0.72
C LYS A 77 -12.21 18.68 -2.08
N GLU A 78 -12.30 19.78 -2.83
CA GLU A 78 -12.83 19.78 -4.19
C GLU A 78 -11.94 18.98 -5.16
N GLY A 79 -10.63 19.05 -5.00
CA GLY A 79 -9.69 18.22 -5.76
C GLY A 79 -9.93 16.73 -5.56
N VAL A 80 -10.13 16.30 -4.31
CA VAL A 80 -10.43 14.89 -3.96
C VAL A 80 -11.79 14.46 -4.53
N ARG A 81 -12.82 15.34 -4.45
CA ARG A 81 -14.13 15.04 -5.02
C ARG A 81 -14.02 14.79 -6.53
N ARG A 82 -13.39 15.71 -7.26
CA ARG A 82 -13.19 15.57 -8.71
C ARG A 82 -12.38 14.32 -9.08
N PHE A 83 -11.38 13.97 -8.27
CA PHE A 83 -10.62 12.76 -8.46
C PHE A 83 -11.53 11.51 -8.37
N VAL A 84 -12.35 11.40 -7.32
CA VAL A 84 -13.27 10.27 -7.14
C VAL A 84 -14.30 10.21 -8.28
N GLU A 85 -14.85 11.36 -8.70
CA GLU A 85 -15.78 11.41 -9.85
C GLU A 85 -15.10 10.92 -11.14
N ALA A 86 -13.87 11.35 -11.42
CA ALA A 86 -13.12 10.90 -12.59
C ALA A 86 -12.78 9.40 -12.55
N MET A 87 -12.71 8.81 -11.35
CA MET A 87 -12.49 7.38 -11.16
C MET A 87 -13.72 6.51 -11.44
N ARG A 88 -14.94 7.06 -11.46
CA ARG A 88 -16.18 6.27 -11.55
C ARG A 88 -16.19 5.21 -12.64
N PRO A 89 -15.80 5.50 -13.91
CA PRO A 89 -15.82 4.47 -14.94
C PRO A 89 -14.87 3.28 -14.62
N THR A 90 -13.70 3.57 -14.06
CA THR A 90 -12.74 2.53 -13.63
C THR A 90 -13.28 1.73 -12.43
N LEU A 91 -13.92 2.40 -11.48
CA LEU A 91 -14.51 1.77 -10.29
C LEU A 91 -15.70 0.86 -10.65
N GLU A 92 -16.49 1.23 -11.64
CA GLU A 92 -17.60 0.38 -12.13
C GLU A 92 -17.06 -0.93 -12.74
N ARG A 93 -15.98 -0.84 -13.54
CA ARG A 93 -15.32 -2.03 -14.09
C ARG A 93 -14.69 -2.89 -12.99
N ALA A 94 -14.00 -2.26 -12.02
CA ALA A 94 -13.44 -2.95 -10.88
C ALA A 94 -14.52 -3.70 -10.08
N ARG A 95 -15.65 -3.05 -9.81
CA ARG A 95 -16.81 -3.68 -9.14
C ARG A 95 -17.34 -4.88 -9.90
N ALA A 96 -17.51 -4.76 -11.21
CA ALA A 96 -18.00 -5.86 -12.04
C ALA A 96 -17.04 -7.08 -12.03
N ALA A 97 -15.74 -6.84 -11.84
CA ALA A 97 -14.72 -7.87 -11.73
C ALA A 97 -14.48 -8.38 -10.28
N GLY A 98 -15.15 -7.81 -9.27
CA GLY A 98 -14.91 -8.13 -7.85
C GLY A 98 -13.56 -7.64 -7.33
N VAL A 99 -13.03 -6.56 -7.92
CA VAL A 99 -11.75 -5.94 -7.55
C VAL A 99 -11.99 -4.60 -6.87
N GLU A 100 -11.22 -4.28 -5.85
CA GLU A 100 -11.17 -2.97 -5.20
C GLU A 100 -9.91 -2.21 -5.62
N ILE A 101 -9.98 -0.87 -5.56
CA ILE A 101 -8.84 -0.01 -5.87
C ILE A 101 -8.44 0.74 -4.59
N ALA A 102 -7.23 0.53 -4.13
CA ALA A 102 -6.65 1.26 -3.01
C ALA A 102 -5.78 2.41 -3.52
N ILE A 103 -6.03 3.60 -3.02
CA ILE A 103 -5.20 4.77 -3.29
C ILE A 103 -4.17 4.89 -2.18
N GLU A 104 -2.90 4.80 -2.53
CA GLU A 104 -1.82 5.04 -1.58
C GLU A 104 -1.70 6.53 -1.27
N ASN A 105 -1.62 6.87 0.01
CA ASN A 105 -1.24 8.21 0.43
C ASN A 105 0.25 8.42 0.16
N HIS A 106 0.57 9.28 -0.79
CA HIS A 106 1.95 9.49 -1.23
C HIS A 106 2.32 10.98 -1.22
N GLY A 107 3.50 11.32 -0.69
CA GLY A 107 3.93 12.69 -0.40
C GLY A 107 3.90 13.68 -1.57
N SER A 108 3.96 13.21 -2.82
CA SER A 108 3.93 14.05 -4.02
C SER A 108 2.59 14.02 -4.78
N MET A 109 1.53 13.46 -4.18
CA MET A 109 0.24 13.24 -4.82
C MET A 109 -0.89 14.01 -4.13
N LEU A 110 -2.08 14.01 -4.73
CA LEU A 110 -3.28 14.66 -4.18
C LEU A 110 -3.67 14.09 -2.80
N ILE A 111 -3.59 12.75 -2.66
CA ILE A 111 -3.87 12.08 -1.40
C ILE A 111 -2.53 11.93 -0.64
N ASN A 112 -2.24 12.88 0.25
CA ASN A 112 -0.98 12.95 0.99
C ASN A 112 -1.10 13.52 2.41
N THR A 113 -2.30 13.92 2.82
CA THR A 113 -2.56 14.49 4.15
C THR A 113 -3.69 13.72 4.85
N PRO A 114 -3.78 13.80 6.20
CA PRO A 114 -4.89 13.22 6.94
C PRO A 114 -6.27 13.64 6.42
N ASP A 115 -6.42 14.91 6.03
CA ASP A 115 -7.70 15.42 5.51
C ASP A 115 -8.03 14.84 4.14
N SER A 116 -7.06 14.78 3.21
CA SER A 116 -7.29 14.19 1.89
C SER A 116 -7.66 12.70 1.98
N ILE A 117 -7.07 11.96 2.94
CA ILE A 117 -7.40 10.56 3.25
C ILE A 117 -8.85 10.44 3.72
N ARG A 118 -9.29 11.30 4.66
CA ARG A 118 -10.66 11.32 5.17
C ARG A 118 -11.68 11.67 4.08
N TRP A 119 -11.38 12.66 3.23
CA TRP A 119 -12.25 13.04 2.12
C TRP A 119 -12.33 11.96 1.05
N LEU A 120 -11.23 11.25 0.75
CA LEU A 120 -11.32 10.09 -0.15
C LEU A 120 -12.28 9.03 0.39
N ARG A 121 -12.19 8.72 1.68
CA ARG A 121 -13.15 7.82 2.34
C ARG A 121 -14.58 8.32 2.24
N GLU A 122 -14.80 9.63 2.46
CA GLU A 122 -16.13 10.24 2.41
C GLU A 122 -16.75 10.17 1.02
N PHE A 123 -16.03 10.67 0.00
CA PHE A 123 -16.52 10.71 -1.37
C PHE A 123 -16.51 9.34 -2.07
N GLY A 124 -15.68 8.42 -1.62
CA GLY A 124 -15.64 7.03 -2.08
C GLY A 124 -16.68 6.11 -1.45
N ARG A 125 -17.56 6.62 -0.58
CA ARG A 125 -18.57 5.80 0.10
C ARG A 125 -19.43 5.04 -0.89
N GLY A 126 -19.56 3.72 -0.69
CA GLY A 126 -20.31 2.83 -1.56
C GLY A 126 -19.64 2.50 -2.91
N LEU A 127 -18.44 3.00 -3.16
CA LEU A 127 -17.62 2.66 -4.32
C LEU A 127 -16.54 1.64 -3.94
N PRO A 128 -16.01 0.83 -4.88
CA PRO A 128 -14.91 -0.11 -4.61
C PRO A 128 -13.56 0.62 -4.60
N ILE A 129 -13.45 1.67 -3.77
CA ILE A 129 -12.25 2.48 -3.57
C ILE A 129 -11.99 2.66 -2.08
N GLY A 130 -10.73 2.63 -1.69
CA GLY A 130 -10.30 2.87 -0.33
C GLY A 130 -8.84 3.33 -0.28
N ILE A 131 -8.22 3.17 0.86
CA ILE A 131 -6.85 3.63 1.13
C ILE A 131 -5.90 2.44 1.28
N ALA A 132 -4.74 2.54 0.66
CA ALA A 132 -3.52 1.86 1.04
C ALA A 132 -2.72 2.82 1.94
N LEU A 133 -2.79 2.62 3.25
CA LEU A 133 -2.22 3.56 4.21
C LEU A 133 -0.74 3.29 4.41
N ALA A 134 0.09 4.26 4.03
CA ALA A 134 1.54 4.24 4.19
C ALA A 134 1.98 5.25 5.27
N PRO A 135 2.26 4.80 6.50
CA PRO A 135 2.78 5.65 7.58
C PRO A 135 4.04 6.43 7.19
N TYR A 136 4.87 5.85 6.32
CA TYR A 136 6.07 6.47 5.78
C TYR A 136 5.85 7.90 5.24
N HIS A 137 4.71 8.16 4.60
CA HIS A 137 4.38 9.45 3.99
C HIS A 137 3.61 10.40 4.93
N LEU A 138 3.44 10.04 6.19
CA LEU A 138 2.76 10.82 7.21
C LEU A 138 3.74 11.30 8.29
N PRO A 139 3.37 12.28 9.12
CA PRO A 139 4.07 12.50 10.37
C PRO A 139 4.19 11.18 11.15
N GLN A 140 5.40 10.89 11.68
CA GLN A 140 5.69 9.66 12.42
C GLN A 140 5.11 9.73 13.83
N ASP A 141 3.80 10.01 13.90
CA ASP A 141 3.00 10.11 15.13
C ASP A 141 2.08 8.88 15.24
N PRO A 142 2.34 7.98 16.20
CA PRO A 142 1.53 6.78 16.38
C PRO A 142 0.05 7.05 16.65
N ALA A 143 -0.27 8.15 17.36
CA ALA A 143 -1.65 8.51 17.68
C ALA A 143 -2.41 9.00 16.45
N LEU A 144 -1.76 9.81 15.59
CA LEU A 144 -2.32 10.26 14.32
C LEU A 144 -2.59 9.06 13.40
N ILE A 145 -1.63 8.16 13.24
CA ILE A 145 -1.75 6.97 12.39
C ILE A 145 -2.88 6.07 12.90
N ALA A 146 -2.94 5.81 14.21
CA ALA A 146 -4.01 5.02 14.82
C ALA A 146 -5.40 5.68 14.65
N GLY A 147 -5.47 7.01 14.75
CA GLY A 147 -6.68 7.79 14.47
C GLY A 147 -7.16 7.61 13.04
N LEU A 148 -6.26 7.72 12.06
CA LEU A 148 -6.59 7.51 10.65
C LEU A 148 -7.07 6.08 10.35
N ILE A 149 -6.44 5.07 10.95
CA ILE A 149 -6.87 3.67 10.84
C ILE A 149 -8.34 3.53 11.29
N ARG A 150 -8.68 4.07 12.47
CA ARG A 150 -10.06 4.04 12.98
C ARG A 150 -11.04 4.83 12.11
N ASP A 151 -10.63 6.02 11.65
CA ASP A 151 -11.44 6.84 10.75
C ASP A 151 -11.75 6.10 9.44
N LEU A 152 -10.78 5.36 8.88
CA LEU A 152 -10.96 4.62 7.63
C LEU A 152 -11.88 3.41 7.78
N GLY A 153 -11.76 2.66 8.87
CA GLY A 153 -12.56 1.46 9.10
C GLY A 153 -12.46 0.47 7.93
N ASP A 154 -13.61 0.11 7.35
CA ASP A 154 -13.71 -0.81 6.20
C ASP A 154 -13.13 -0.26 4.88
N ARG A 155 -12.81 1.01 4.81
CA ARG A 155 -12.13 1.62 3.65
C ARG A 155 -10.61 1.63 3.76
N LEU A 156 -10.02 1.09 4.81
CA LEU A 156 -8.63 0.70 4.85
C LEU A 156 -8.48 -0.65 4.13
N LEU A 157 -7.94 -0.65 2.92
CA LEU A 157 -7.84 -1.84 2.07
C LEU A 157 -6.45 -2.51 2.17
N LEU A 158 -5.42 -1.71 2.38
CA LEU A 158 -4.05 -2.16 2.59
C LEU A 158 -3.38 -1.31 3.67
N PHE A 159 -2.59 -1.94 4.52
CA PHE A 159 -1.75 -1.24 5.49
C PHE A 159 -0.28 -1.55 5.22
N TYR A 160 0.52 -0.52 4.96
CA TYR A 160 1.97 -0.68 4.84
C TYR A 160 2.63 -0.60 6.22
N ALA A 161 3.27 -1.68 6.64
CA ALA A 161 4.17 -1.67 7.77
C ALA A 161 5.52 -1.06 7.33
N TRP A 162 5.52 0.25 7.14
CA TRP A 162 6.58 1.04 6.55
C TRP A 162 6.67 2.40 7.24
N GLU A 163 7.85 2.72 7.76
CA GLU A 163 8.07 3.87 8.62
C GLU A 163 9.27 4.73 8.21
N TYR A 164 9.63 5.71 9.01
CA TYR A 164 10.80 6.57 8.95
C TYR A 164 10.74 7.75 7.97
N GLY A 165 9.98 7.70 6.87
CA GLY A 165 9.68 8.85 6.01
C GLY A 165 10.86 9.53 5.29
N ARG A 166 12.03 8.89 5.13
CA ARG A 166 13.25 9.51 4.58
C ARG A 166 13.91 8.72 3.45
N GLY A 167 14.03 7.40 3.58
CA GLY A 167 14.92 6.57 2.76
C GLY A 167 14.62 6.62 1.26
N CYS A 168 13.37 6.51 0.84
CA CYS A 168 13.02 6.44 -0.59
C CYS A 168 13.13 7.77 -1.35
N MET A 169 13.43 8.87 -0.70
CA MET A 169 13.48 10.20 -1.31
C MET A 169 14.89 10.64 -1.69
N LYS A 170 15.91 10.07 -1.09
CA LYS A 170 17.32 10.35 -1.33
C LYS A 170 18.17 9.13 -0.96
N PRO A 171 19.36 8.96 -1.58
CA PRO A 171 20.31 7.93 -1.14
C PRO A 171 20.70 8.13 0.33
N MET A 172 20.73 7.03 1.07
CA MET A 172 21.08 7.02 2.49
C MET A 172 22.03 5.86 2.80
N PRO A 173 22.80 5.92 3.91
CA PRO A 173 23.54 4.78 4.39
C PRO A 173 22.64 3.58 4.66
N LEU A 174 23.13 2.37 4.48
CA LEU A 174 22.38 1.13 4.65
C LEU A 174 21.62 1.06 6.00
N ALA A 175 22.27 1.45 7.08
CA ALA A 175 21.67 1.44 8.40
C ALA A 175 20.43 2.36 8.50
N GLU A 176 20.46 3.49 7.80
CA GLU A 176 19.32 4.41 7.74
C GLU A 176 18.23 3.93 6.78
N GLU A 177 18.60 3.30 5.65
CA GLU A 177 17.63 2.68 4.76
C GLU A 177 16.82 1.58 5.48
N LEU A 178 17.47 0.79 6.31
CA LEU A 178 16.81 -0.26 7.09
C LEU A 178 15.85 0.27 8.17
N MET A 179 15.96 1.54 8.57
CA MET A 179 15.00 2.17 9.50
C MET A 179 13.58 2.29 8.92
N GLN A 180 13.39 2.02 7.65
CA GLN A 180 12.06 1.89 7.04
C GLN A 180 11.27 0.68 7.57
N LEU A 181 11.96 -0.31 8.13
CA LEU A 181 11.36 -1.56 8.60
C LEU A 181 10.93 -1.49 10.07
N PRO A 182 9.76 -2.06 10.42
CA PRO A 182 9.28 -2.12 11.80
C PRO A 182 10.32 -2.68 12.78
N GLY A 183 10.51 -1.95 13.90
CA GLY A 183 11.47 -2.27 14.94
C GLY A 183 12.93 -1.94 14.62
N ARG A 184 13.19 -1.24 13.50
CA ARG A 184 14.46 -0.56 13.25
C ARG A 184 14.30 0.95 13.27
N GLY A 185 13.17 1.46 12.82
CA GLY A 185 12.82 2.86 12.88
C GLY A 185 12.25 3.28 14.25
N PRO A 186 11.93 4.58 14.39
CA PRO A 186 11.51 5.15 15.66
C PRO A 186 10.00 5.02 15.96
N LEU A 187 9.18 4.52 15.01
CA LEU A 187 7.74 4.48 15.17
C LEU A 187 7.32 3.45 16.23
N ASP A 188 6.53 3.89 17.21
CA ASP A 188 5.84 2.97 18.12
C ASP A 188 4.64 2.33 17.40
N TRP A 189 4.76 1.05 17.09
CA TRP A 189 3.75 0.27 16.37
C TRP A 189 2.57 -0.17 17.26
N ALA A 190 2.64 -0.01 18.58
CA ALA A 190 1.58 -0.49 19.47
C ALA A 190 0.23 0.18 19.19
N ALA A 191 0.20 1.51 19.07
CA ALA A 191 -1.04 2.24 18.81
C ALA A 191 -1.65 1.94 17.41
N PRO A 192 -0.89 1.96 16.30
CA PRO A 192 -1.38 1.53 14.99
C PRO A 192 -1.91 0.09 14.97
N LEU A 193 -1.18 -0.88 15.55
CA LEU A 193 -1.60 -2.27 15.59
C LEU A 193 -2.87 -2.47 16.43
N ARG A 194 -2.99 -1.76 17.55
CA ARG A 194 -4.22 -1.76 18.34
C ARG A 194 -5.40 -1.22 17.52
N ALA A 195 -5.20 -0.14 16.77
CA ALA A 195 -6.24 0.43 15.91
C ALA A 195 -6.68 -0.54 14.80
N LEU A 196 -5.75 -1.31 14.21
CA LEU A 196 -6.08 -2.37 13.24
C LEU A 196 -6.96 -3.47 13.88
N GLN A 197 -6.66 -3.86 15.13
CA GLN A 197 -7.52 -4.81 15.88
C GLN A 197 -8.90 -4.19 16.18
N ASP A 198 -8.96 -2.93 16.62
CA ASP A 198 -10.21 -2.25 16.96
C ASP A 198 -11.19 -2.25 15.77
N ILE A 199 -10.70 -2.00 14.56
CA ILE A 199 -11.52 -2.04 13.33
C ILE A 199 -11.70 -3.45 12.76
N ARG A 200 -11.13 -4.49 13.38
CA ARG A 200 -11.11 -5.87 12.88
C ARG A 200 -10.57 -5.93 11.44
N PHE A 201 -9.45 -5.25 11.19
CA PHE A 201 -8.86 -5.19 9.86
C PHE A 201 -8.64 -6.58 9.29
N ALA A 202 -9.24 -6.86 8.15
CA ALA A 202 -9.16 -8.15 7.44
C ALA A 202 -8.40 -8.04 6.10
N GLY A 203 -7.83 -6.86 5.80
CA GLY A 203 -7.00 -6.64 4.62
C GLY A 203 -5.57 -7.14 4.79
N TRP A 204 -4.73 -6.79 3.85
CA TRP A 204 -3.32 -7.16 3.88
C TRP A 204 -2.48 -6.13 4.62
N THR A 205 -1.53 -6.62 5.43
CA THR A 205 -0.43 -5.80 5.95
C THR A 205 0.83 -6.17 5.18
N GLU A 206 1.41 -5.20 4.50
CA GLU A 206 2.62 -5.39 3.71
C GLU A 206 3.83 -4.79 4.46
N ILE A 207 4.84 -5.61 4.74
CA ILE A 207 6.13 -5.13 5.24
C ILE A 207 6.90 -4.64 4.01
N PHE A 208 7.18 -3.36 3.99
CA PHE A 208 7.71 -2.68 2.81
C PHE A 208 8.99 -1.92 3.11
N MET A 209 9.90 -1.91 2.18
CA MET A 209 11.07 -1.03 2.14
C MET A 209 11.40 -0.66 0.70
N HIS A 210 11.92 0.52 0.53
CA HIS A 210 12.09 1.10 -0.79
C HIS A 210 13.44 1.83 -0.90
N PRO A 211 14.34 1.40 -1.80
CA PRO A 211 15.65 2.02 -1.96
C PRO A 211 15.61 3.28 -2.80
N THR A 212 16.66 4.07 -2.70
CA THR A 212 17.01 5.10 -3.66
C THR A 212 18.44 4.86 -4.17
N PRO A 213 18.66 4.79 -5.51
CA PRO A 213 17.65 4.81 -6.58
C PRO A 213 16.82 3.52 -6.63
N ARG A 214 15.63 3.62 -7.20
CA ARG A 214 14.74 2.46 -7.40
C ARG A 214 15.42 1.39 -8.27
N GLY A 215 15.06 0.12 -8.03
CA GLY A 215 15.62 -1.02 -8.76
C GLY A 215 16.98 -1.51 -8.25
N ARG A 216 17.53 -0.90 -7.21
CA ARG A 216 18.67 -1.43 -6.46
C ARG A 216 18.18 -2.03 -5.14
N PRO A 217 18.58 -3.24 -4.78
CA PRO A 217 18.20 -3.82 -3.49
C PRO A 217 18.86 -3.03 -2.35
N ILE A 218 18.14 -2.83 -1.25
CA ILE A 218 18.73 -2.29 0.00
C ILE A 218 19.72 -3.30 0.58
N LEU A 219 19.42 -4.59 0.45
CA LEU A 219 20.26 -5.70 0.89
C LEU A 219 20.69 -6.52 -0.31
N GLU A 220 21.95 -6.97 -0.31
CA GLU A 220 22.62 -7.55 -1.48
C GLU A 220 22.05 -8.91 -1.92
N THR A 221 21.43 -9.67 -1.01
CA THR A 221 20.98 -11.03 -1.31
C THR A 221 19.58 -11.32 -0.81
N ALA A 222 18.87 -12.21 -1.48
CA ALA A 222 17.55 -12.65 -1.07
C ALA A 222 17.49 -13.23 0.36
N PRO A 223 18.48 -14.03 0.83
CA PRO A 223 18.52 -14.46 2.23
C PRO A 223 18.59 -13.30 3.22
N LEU A 224 19.35 -12.25 2.97
CA LEU A 224 19.42 -11.06 3.83
C LEU A 224 18.08 -10.30 3.84
N VAL A 225 17.46 -10.12 2.67
CA VAL A 225 16.12 -9.52 2.58
C VAL A 225 15.11 -10.34 3.38
N THR A 226 15.12 -11.66 3.21
CA THR A 226 14.21 -12.58 3.93
C THR A 226 14.43 -12.51 5.44
N ALA A 227 15.66 -12.48 5.90
CA ALA A 227 15.99 -12.37 7.32
C ALA A 227 15.43 -11.06 7.92
N GLU A 228 15.60 -9.93 7.23
CA GLU A 228 15.10 -8.63 7.70
C GLU A 228 13.57 -8.55 7.69
N LEU A 229 12.92 -9.06 6.64
CA LEU A 229 11.45 -9.11 6.61
C LEU A 229 10.89 -10.00 7.72
N ASN A 230 11.52 -11.16 7.98
CA ASN A 230 11.11 -12.04 9.09
C ASN A 230 11.34 -11.39 10.45
N ARG A 231 12.44 -10.66 10.64
CA ARG A 231 12.69 -9.87 11.85
C ARG A 231 11.61 -8.82 12.06
N ALA A 232 11.29 -8.04 11.02
CA ALA A 232 10.26 -7.00 11.10
C ALA A 232 8.87 -7.61 11.40
N ARG A 233 8.54 -8.74 10.76
CA ARG A 233 7.32 -9.49 11.05
C ARG A 233 7.28 -9.93 12.52
N GLY A 234 8.34 -10.57 13.00
CA GLY A 234 8.43 -11.02 14.40
C GLY A 234 8.28 -9.89 15.41
N HIS A 235 8.80 -8.69 15.09
CA HIS A 235 8.59 -7.50 15.91
C HIS A 235 7.10 -7.12 16.02
N LEU A 236 6.38 -7.04 14.89
CA LEU A 236 4.95 -6.73 14.89
C LEU A 236 4.13 -7.83 15.60
N GLU A 237 4.43 -9.10 15.35
CA GLU A 237 3.77 -10.25 15.99
C GLU A 237 3.96 -10.24 17.51
N SER A 238 5.15 -9.87 18.01
CA SER A 238 5.41 -9.78 19.44
C SER A 238 4.58 -8.71 20.14
N ILE A 239 4.35 -7.57 19.47
CA ILE A 239 3.46 -6.50 19.97
C ILE A 239 2.01 -7.00 20.03
N LEU A 240 1.53 -7.66 18.96
CA LEU A 240 0.17 -8.21 18.90
C LEU A 240 -0.07 -9.26 20.00
N GLN A 241 0.91 -10.12 20.28
CA GLN A 241 0.83 -11.10 21.39
C GLN A 241 0.75 -10.42 22.75
N GLY A 242 1.39 -9.27 22.91
CA GLY A 242 1.30 -8.44 24.11
C GLY A 242 -0.11 -7.88 24.39
N PHE A 243 -0.96 -7.78 23.38
CA PHE A 243 -2.34 -7.31 23.53
C PHE A 243 -3.31 -8.39 24.04
N ALA A 244 -2.95 -9.67 23.91
CA ALA A 244 -3.78 -10.80 24.32
C ALA A 244 -3.59 -11.19 25.79
N ARG A 245 -2.67 -10.53 26.49
CA ARG A 245 -2.39 -10.72 27.92
C ARG A 245 -3.04 -9.63 28.75
#